data_5b548c2980a11f72ffb43ec38dcb2719
#
_entry.id   5b548c2980a11f72ffb43ec38dcb2719
#
_cell.length_a   1.000
_cell.length_b   1.000
_cell.length_c   1.000
_cell.angle_alpha   90.00
_cell.angle_beta   90.00
_cell.angle_gamma   90.00
#
_symmetry.space_group_name_H-M   'P 1'
#
loop_
_entity.id
_entity.type
_entity.pdbx_description
1 polymer ?
#
loop_
_entity_poly.entity_id
_entity_poly.type
_entity_poly.pdbx_seq_one_letter_code
_entity_poly.pdbx_strand_id
1 'polypeptide(L)'
;NAAFKLLPEHDVAYDGNPLAQQHGPRYFMLNKPQGYVCSTDDPDHPTVLYFLDEPVAWKLHAAGRLDIDTTGLVLMTDDGQWSHRITSPRHHCEKTYLVTLESPVADDTAEQFAKGVQLHNEKDLTKPAVLEVITPTQVRLTISEGRYHQVKRMFAAVGNHVVELHRERIGGIT
;
A
#
# COMPACT_ATOMS: atom_id res chain seq x y z
N ASN A 1 -13.04 31.24 28.55
CA ASN A 1 -11.89 31.52 27.72
C ASN A 1 -12.08 30.88 26.36
N ALA A 2 -12.07 31.67 25.28
CA ALA A 2 -12.36 31.20 23.92
C ALA A 2 -11.30 30.26 23.33
N ALA A 3 -10.14 30.13 23.98
CA ALA A 3 -9.01 29.30 23.52
C ALA A 3 -8.40 28.52 24.70
N PHE A 4 -9.17 27.57 25.24
CA PHE A 4 -8.64 26.65 26.24
C PHE A 4 -7.89 25.50 25.58
N LYS A 5 -6.63 25.30 25.95
CA LYS A 5 -5.83 24.19 25.44
C LYS A 5 -6.13 22.93 26.23
N LEU A 6 -6.69 21.92 25.56
CA LEU A 6 -6.91 20.59 26.15
C LEU A 6 -5.57 19.88 26.33
N LEU A 7 -5.41 19.23 27.47
CA LEU A 7 -4.31 18.32 27.78
C LEU A 7 -4.83 16.87 27.74
N PRO A 8 -3.96 15.88 27.54
CA PRO A 8 -4.37 14.47 27.46
C PRO A 8 -5.15 13.95 28.68
N GLU A 9 -4.89 14.53 29.88
CA GLU A 9 -5.53 14.17 31.12
C GLU A 9 -6.89 14.82 31.37
N HIS A 10 -7.33 15.73 30.49
CA HIS A 10 -8.63 16.38 30.64
C HIS A 10 -9.76 15.52 30.14
N ASP A 11 -10.75 15.24 30.99
CA ASP A 11 -12.02 14.66 30.58
C ASP A 11 -12.87 15.71 29.87
N VAL A 12 -13.29 15.38 28.68
CA VAL A 12 -14.16 16.27 27.85
C VAL A 12 -15.49 15.59 27.63
N ALA A 13 -16.57 16.30 27.88
CA ALA A 13 -17.91 15.85 27.58
C ALA A 13 -18.68 16.93 26.82
N TYR A 14 -19.58 16.53 25.94
CA TYR A 14 -20.56 17.37 25.29
C TYR A 14 -21.96 16.90 25.68
N ASP A 15 -22.75 17.80 26.26
CA ASP A 15 -24.10 17.53 26.75
C ASP A 15 -24.14 16.29 27.67
N GLY A 16 -23.17 16.18 28.58
CA GLY A 16 -23.03 15.07 29.51
C GLY A 16 -22.50 13.76 28.95
N ASN A 17 -22.27 13.68 27.64
CA ASN A 17 -21.70 12.50 27.00
C ASN A 17 -20.18 12.66 26.88
N PRO A 18 -19.38 11.72 27.41
CA PRO A 18 -17.94 11.77 27.28
C PRO A 18 -17.52 11.76 25.81
N LEU A 19 -16.68 12.71 25.42
CA LEU A 19 -16.02 12.69 24.11
C LEU A 19 -14.76 11.83 24.20
N ALA A 20 -14.68 10.83 23.35
CA ALA A 20 -13.47 10.01 23.26
C ALA A 20 -12.28 10.90 22.91
N GLN A 21 -11.32 11.00 23.80
CA GLN A 21 -10.05 11.64 23.51
C GLN A 21 -9.25 10.74 22.58
N GLN A 22 -8.77 11.30 21.48
CA GLN A 22 -7.83 10.59 20.62
C GLN A 22 -6.45 10.54 21.31
N HIS A 23 -6.11 9.40 21.85
CA HIS A 23 -4.81 9.16 22.48
C HIS A 23 -3.77 8.78 21.42
N GLY A 24 -3.15 9.78 20.78
CA GLY A 24 -2.04 9.59 19.85
C GLY A 24 -2.42 9.06 18.47
N PRO A 25 -1.41 8.80 17.62
CA PRO A 25 -1.62 8.30 16.27
C PRO A 25 -2.07 6.83 16.27
N ARG A 26 -2.89 6.48 15.29
CA ARG A 26 -3.47 5.15 15.12
C ARG A 26 -2.81 4.43 13.95
N TYR A 27 -2.63 3.11 14.09
CA TYR A 27 -2.01 2.26 13.08
C TYR A 27 -2.81 0.97 12.95
N PHE A 28 -3.22 0.64 11.73
CA PHE A 28 -3.94 -0.59 11.43
C PHE A 28 -3.28 -1.30 10.26
N MET A 29 -3.35 -2.61 10.26
CA MET A 29 -3.06 -3.42 9.10
C MET A 29 -4.33 -4.14 8.65
N LEU A 30 -4.54 -4.15 7.35
CA LEU A 30 -5.70 -4.70 6.68
C LEU A 30 -5.26 -5.64 5.58
N ASN A 31 -5.87 -6.81 5.50
CA ASN A 31 -5.79 -7.66 4.32
C ASN A 31 -6.91 -7.24 3.35
N LYS A 32 -6.57 -6.35 2.42
CA LYS A 32 -7.55 -5.78 1.49
C LYS A 32 -8.07 -6.84 0.54
N PRO A 33 -9.39 -7.07 0.44
CA PRO A 33 -9.96 -7.89 -0.61
C PRO A 33 -10.01 -7.15 -1.95
N GLN A 34 -10.29 -7.86 -3.01
CA GLN A 34 -10.58 -7.29 -4.32
C GLN A 34 -11.89 -6.50 -4.30
N GLY A 35 -12.00 -5.48 -5.13
CA GLY A 35 -13.22 -4.69 -5.27
C GLY A 35 -13.31 -3.46 -4.37
N TYR A 36 -12.31 -3.22 -3.51
CA TYR A 36 -12.23 -2.05 -2.64
C TYR A 36 -11.06 -1.15 -3.02
N VAL A 37 -11.27 0.15 -2.92
CA VAL A 37 -10.23 1.16 -3.18
C VAL A 37 -9.59 1.63 -1.88
N CYS A 38 -8.32 2.03 -1.96
CA CYS A 38 -7.59 2.62 -0.83
C CYS A 38 -7.87 4.12 -0.63
N SER A 39 -8.69 4.72 -1.48
CA SER A 39 -9.18 6.09 -1.27
C SER A 39 -10.06 6.15 -0.02
N THR A 40 -10.07 7.29 0.65
CA THR A 40 -10.98 7.56 1.78
C THR A 40 -12.28 8.19 1.34
N ASP A 41 -12.34 8.62 0.09
CA ASP A 41 -13.51 9.24 -0.54
C ASP A 41 -13.56 8.82 -2.02
N ASP A 42 -14.48 7.93 -2.35
CA ASP A 42 -14.72 7.47 -3.72
C ASP A 42 -16.23 7.31 -3.92
N PRO A 43 -16.83 8.03 -4.88
CA PRO A 43 -18.29 8.00 -5.09
C PRO A 43 -18.76 6.71 -5.77
N ASP A 44 -17.88 6.00 -6.45
CA ASP A 44 -18.24 4.88 -7.35
C ASP A 44 -17.90 3.51 -6.76
N HIS A 45 -16.95 3.46 -5.80
CA HIS A 45 -16.44 2.20 -5.27
C HIS A 45 -16.40 2.18 -3.74
N PRO A 46 -16.63 1.02 -3.11
CA PRO A 46 -16.46 0.89 -1.67
C PRO A 46 -14.98 1.06 -1.29
N THR A 47 -14.74 1.78 -0.19
CA THR A 47 -13.40 2.07 0.30
C THR A 47 -12.98 1.10 1.41
N VAL A 48 -11.68 1.00 1.65
CA VAL A 48 -11.10 0.18 2.73
C VAL A 48 -11.55 0.64 4.12
N LEU A 49 -12.08 1.85 4.27
CA LEU A 49 -12.66 2.34 5.54
C LEU A 49 -13.87 1.51 6.01
N TYR A 50 -14.54 0.80 5.10
CA TYR A 50 -15.63 -0.11 5.43
C TYR A 50 -15.22 -1.19 6.46
N PHE A 51 -13.96 -1.59 6.46
CA PHE A 51 -13.45 -2.63 7.37
C PHE A 51 -12.96 -2.08 8.71
N LEU A 52 -12.99 -0.77 8.91
CA LEU A 52 -12.49 -0.11 10.11
C LEU A 52 -13.67 0.45 10.93
N ASP A 53 -14.02 -0.26 12.00
CA ASP A 53 -15.03 0.22 12.99
C ASP A 53 -14.33 1.15 14.00
N GLU A 54 -13.94 2.32 13.52
CA GLU A 54 -13.15 3.29 14.29
C GLU A 54 -13.81 4.68 14.30
N PRO A 55 -13.79 5.37 15.44
CA PRO A 55 -14.22 6.77 15.47
C PRO A 55 -13.38 7.61 14.52
N VAL A 56 -14.04 8.50 13.75
CA VAL A 56 -13.36 9.41 12.81
C VAL A 56 -12.43 8.66 11.81
N ALA A 57 -12.87 7.47 11.35
CA ALA A 57 -12.10 6.64 10.40
C ALA A 57 -11.70 7.38 9.13
N TRP A 58 -12.47 8.40 8.71
CA TRP A 58 -12.17 9.25 7.55
C TRP A 58 -10.87 10.07 7.68
N LYS A 59 -10.27 10.16 8.88
CA LYS A 59 -8.94 10.74 9.08
C LYS A 59 -7.79 9.77 8.79
N LEU A 60 -8.08 8.47 8.70
CA LEU A 60 -7.11 7.45 8.36
C LEU A 60 -6.84 7.46 6.86
N HIS A 61 -5.61 7.22 6.48
CA HIS A 61 -5.20 7.09 5.08
C HIS A 61 -4.29 5.87 4.90
N ALA A 62 -4.24 5.35 3.68
CA ALA A 62 -3.36 4.23 3.35
C ALA A 62 -1.91 4.68 3.21
N ALA A 63 -1.01 4.06 3.97
CA ALA A 63 0.43 4.19 3.78
C ALA A 63 0.90 3.21 2.69
N GLY A 64 0.74 3.63 1.43
CA GLY A 64 0.95 2.79 0.25
C GLY A 64 -0.35 2.13 -0.23
N ARG A 65 -0.88 2.68 -1.31
CA ARG A 65 -2.16 2.24 -1.90
C ARG A 65 -1.99 0.94 -2.69
N LEU A 66 -3.08 0.17 -2.78
CA LEU A 66 -3.26 -0.92 -3.72
C LEU A 66 -4.40 -0.57 -4.68
N ASP A 67 -4.31 -1.07 -5.90
CA ASP A 67 -5.36 -0.94 -6.90
C ASP A 67 -6.62 -1.72 -6.48
N ILE A 68 -7.76 -1.42 -7.09
CA ILE A 68 -9.05 -2.04 -6.76
C ILE A 68 -9.02 -3.57 -6.92
N ASP A 69 -8.30 -4.07 -7.90
CA ASP A 69 -8.15 -5.49 -8.24
C ASP A 69 -6.97 -6.17 -7.53
N THR A 70 -6.15 -5.42 -6.79
CA THR A 70 -5.03 -5.94 -6.01
C THR A 70 -5.46 -6.24 -4.59
N THR A 71 -4.99 -7.35 -4.04
CA THR A 71 -5.29 -7.80 -2.69
C THR A 71 -4.08 -7.69 -1.76
N GLY A 72 -4.29 -7.89 -0.47
CA GLY A 72 -3.23 -8.07 0.51
C GLY A 72 -3.02 -6.89 1.46
N LEU A 73 -1.82 -6.80 1.99
CA LEU A 73 -1.47 -5.92 3.10
C LEU A 73 -1.60 -4.43 2.72
N VAL A 74 -2.46 -3.73 3.47
CA VAL A 74 -2.58 -2.27 3.47
C VAL A 74 -2.39 -1.77 4.90
N LEU A 75 -1.57 -0.77 5.08
CA LEU A 75 -1.37 -0.09 6.36
C LEU A 75 -2.19 1.20 6.37
N MET A 76 -3.01 1.37 7.40
CA MET A 76 -3.86 2.55 7.57
C MET A 76 -3.40 3.33 8.80
N THR A 77 -3.31 4.65 8.69
CA THR A 77 -2.85 5.50 9.79
C THR A 77 -3.33 6.95 9.63
N ASP A 78 -3.33 7.69 10.71
CA ASP A 78 -3.42 9.16 10.72
C ASP A 78 -2.06 9.85 11.00
N ASP A 79 -0.98 9.07 11.12
CA ASP A 79 0.40 9.56 11.22
C ASP A 79 1.02 9.81 9.84
N GLY A 80 0.96 11.05 9.38
CA GLY A 80 1.51 11.42 8.08
C GLY A 80 3.03 11.25 7.96
N GLN A 81 3.78 11.41 9.06
CA GLN A 81 5.23 11.24 9.05
C GLN A 81 5.62 9.76 8.90
N TRP A 82 4.94 8.89 9.64
CA TRP A 82 5.15 7.45 9.52
C TRP A 82 4.76 6.95 8.13
N SER A 83 3.60 7.37 7.61
CA SER A 83 3.16 7.07 6.25
C SER A 83 4.20 7.52 5.21
N HIS A 84 4.75 8.72 5.35
CA HIS A 84 5.77 9.22 4.44
C HIS A 84 7.06 8.38 4.46
N ARG A 85 7.47 7.86 5.62
CA ARG A 85 8.63 6.93 5.70
C ARG A 85 8.41 5.64 4.93
N ILE A 86 7.18 5.17 4.82
CA ILE A 86 6.82 3.94 4.08
C ILE A 86 6.71 4.21 2.58
N THR A 87 6.12 5.34 2.20
CA THR A 87 5.75 5.63 0.80
C THR A 87 6.82 6.36 0.02
N SER A 88 7.70 7.13 0.68
CA SER A 88 8.71 7.90 -0.01
C SER A 88 9.80 7.02 -0.62
N PRO A 89 10.11 7.21 -1.92
CA PRO A 89 11.18 6.48 -2.60
C PRO A 89 12.57 6.66 -1.98
N ARG A 90 12.75 7.74 -1.18
CA ARG A 90 14.02 8.02 -0.49
C ARG A 90 14.32 7.07 0.66
N HIS A 91 13.31 6.48 1.24
CA HIS A 91 13.46 5.56 2.38
C HIS A 91 13.61 4.10 1.97
N HIS A 92 13.50 3.80 0.66
CA HIS A 92 13.70 2.46 0.11
C HIS A 92 12.93 1.36 0.85
N CYS A 93 11.72 1.67 1.36
CA CYS A 93 10.88 0.69 2.03
C CYS A 93 10.45 -0.39 1.05
N GLU A 94 10.94 -1.61 1.24
CA GLU A 94 10.63 -2.74 0.37
C GLU A 94 9.19 -3.19 0.52
N LYS A 95 8.59 -3.60 -0.59
CA LYS A 95 7.28 -4.26 -0.65
C LYS A 95 7.42 -5.52 -1.46
N THR A 96 6.87 -6.61 -0.95
CA THR A 96 6.90 -7.91 -1.60
C THR A 96 5.51 -8.32 -2.05
N TYR A 97 5.41 -8.72 -3.31
CA TYR A 97 4.17 -9.12 -3.97
C TYR A 97 4.25 -10.56 -4.44
N LEU A 98 3.18 -11.32 -4.22
CA LEU A 98 2.92 -12.57 -4.90
C LEU A 98 2.19 -12.25 -6.21
N VAL A 99 2.77 -12.67 -7.34
CA VAL A 99 2.31 -12.31 -8.67
C VAL A 99 1.94 -13.57 -9.44
N THR A 100 0.73 -13.63 -9.96
CA THR A 100 0.29 -14.68 -10.88
C THR A 100 0.32 -14.12 -12.31
N LEU A 101 0.99 -14.82 -13.20
CA LEU A 101 1.24 -14.43 -14.58
C LEU A 101 0.39 -15.25 -15.56
N GLU A 102 0.01 -14.63 -16.67
CA GLU A 102 -0.71 -15.29 -17.76
C GLU A 102 0.19 -16.33 -18.49
N SER A 103 1.44 -15.99 -18.68
CA SER A 103 2.42 -16.83 -19.38
C SER A 103 3.58 -17.19 -18.44
N PRO A 104 4.31 -18.30 -18.68
CA PRO A 104 5.49 -18.63 -17.93
C PRO A 104 6.51 -17.48 -17.93
N VAL A 105 7.11 -17.23 -16.76
CA VAL A 105 8.15 -16.20 -16.63
C VAL A 105 9.38 -16.61 -17.45
N ALA A 106 9.93 -15.67 -18.23
CA ALA A 106 11.13 -15.91 -19.02
C ALA A 106 12.37 -15.99 -18.14
N ASP A 107 13.36 -16.78 -18.53
CA ASP A 107 14.57 -17.08 -17.75
C ASP A 107 15.41 -15.81 -17.43
N ASP A 108 15.35 -14.79 -18.27
CA ASP A 108 16.09 -13.53 -18.13
C ASP A 108 15.35 -12.44 -17.36
N THR A 109 14.09 -12.68 -16.98
CA THR A 109 13.26 -11.66 -16.30
C THR A 109 13.86 -11.19 -14.99
N ALA A 110 14.40 -12.11 -14.17
CA ALA A 110 15.04 -11.78 -12.91
C ALA A 110 16.24 -10.84 -13.10
N GLU A 111 17.07 -11.09 -14.12
CA GLU A 111 18.22 -10.26 -14.46
C GLU A 111 17.78 -8.87 -14.97
N GLN A 112 16.77 -8.80 -15.82
CA GLN A 112 16.22 -7.54 -16.30
C GLN A 112 15.67 -6.68 -15.16
N PHE A 113 14.93 -7.27 -14.22
CA PHE A 113 14.39 -6.56 -13.07
C PHE A 113 15.46 -6.12 -12.08
N ALA A 114 16.53 -6.91 -11.92
CA ALA A 114 17.69 -6.52 -11.10
C ALA A 114 18.47 -5.33 -11.67
N LYS A 115 18.49 -5.18 -12.99
CA LYS A 115 19.08 -4.03 -13.68
C LYS A 115 18.16 -2.82 -13.75
N GLY A 116 16.86 -3.03 -13.61
CA GLY A 116 15.81 -2.05 -13.88
C GLY A 116 15.30 -2.12 -15.31
N VAL A 117 14.02 -1.88 -15.49
CA VAL A 117 13.33 -1.88 -16.79
C VAL A 117 12.74 -0.52 -17.10
N GLN A 118 12.65 -0.23 -18.41
CA GLN A 118 12.02 0.99 -18.89
C GLN A 118 10.51 0.83 -18.91
N LEU A 119 9.81 1.62 -18.11
CA LEU A 119 8.36 1.69 -18.14
C LEU A 119 7.88 2.67 -19.21
N HIS A 120 6.75 2.38 -19.83
CA HIS A 120 6.15 3.27 -20.81
C HIS A 120 5.88 4.66 -20.22
N ASN A 121 6.27 5.71 -20.94
CA ASN A 121 6.17 7.11 -20.55
C ASN A 121 6.94 7.53 -19.29
N GLU A 122 7.89 6.75 -18.83
CA GLU A 122 8.81 7.11 -17.75
C GLU A 122 10.19 7.48 -18.31
N LYS A 123 10.88 8.38 -17.65
CA LYS A 123 12.25 8.79 -18.07
C LYS A 123 13.32 7.85 -17.55
N ASP A 124 13.15 7.42 -16.31
CA ASP A 124 14.15 6.64 -15.60
C ASP A 124 13.75 5.17 -15.54
N LEU A 125 14.76 4.29 -15.58
CA LEU A 125 14.58 2.87 -15.30
C LEU A 125 13.98 2.66 -13.91
N THR A 126 13.28 1.55 -13.72
CA THR A 126 12.87 1.13 -12.38
C THR A 126 14.11 0.88 -11.52
N LYS A 127 13.97 1.08 -10.20
CA LYS A 127 15.02 0.67 -9.26
C LYS A 127 15.21 -0.85 -9.32
N PRO A 128 16.41 -1.36 -8.99
CA PRO A 128 16.64 -2.79 -8.89
C PRO A 128 15.57 -3.49 -8.07
N ALA A 129 15.04 -4.57 -8.61
CA ALA A 129 14.02 -5.41 -7.97
C ALA A 129 14.49 -6.86 -7.89
N VAL A 130 13.99 -7.60 -6.90
CA VAL A 130 14.33 -9.01 -6.67
C VAL A 130 13.15 -9.88 -7.06
N LEU A 131 13.38 -10.80 -7.99
CA LEU A 131 12.39 -11.78 -8.45
C LEU A 131 12.76 -13.18 -7.97
N GLU A 132 11.81 -13.84 -7.30
CA GLU A 132 11.88 -15.25 -6.92
C GLU A 132 10.81 -16.03 -7.69
N VAL A 133 11.22 -17.04 -8.44
CA VAL A 133 10.30 -17.90 -9.20
C VAL A 133 9.82 -19.03 -8.29
N ILE A 134 8.50 -19.13 -8.09
CA ILE A 134 7.86 -20.18 -7.28
C ILE A 134 7.39 -21.30 -8.18
N THR A 135 6.64 -20.95 -9.24
CA THR A 135 6.23 -21.85 -10.33
C THR A 135 6.44 -21.11 -11.66
N PRO A 136 6.28 -21.74 -12.82
CA PRO A 136 6.42 -21.04 -14.09
C PRO A 136 5.56 -19.79 -14.25
N THR A 137 4.37 -19.77 -13.61
CA THR A 137 3.41 -18.66 -13.70
C THR A 137 3.17 -17.95 -12.37
N GLN A 138 3.89 -18.30 -11.30
CA GLN A 138 3.78 -17.64 -10.01
C GLN A 138 5.16 -17.25 -9.50
N VAL A 139 5.31 -15.96 -9.20
CA VAL A 139 6.57 -15.38 -8.75
C VAL A 139 6.35 -14.46 -7.56
N ARG A 140 7.42 -14.24 -6.81
CA ARG A 140 7.46 -13.24 -5.75
C ARG A 140 8.38 -12.11 -6.18
N LEU A 141 7.86 -10.88 -6.19
CA LEU A 141 8.61 -9.68 -6.60
C LEU A 141 8.73 -8.72 -5.43
N THR A 142 9.96 -8.32 -5.11
CA THR A 142 10.26 -7.30 -4.11
C THR A 142 10.78 -6.05 -4.81
N ILE A 143 10.11 -4.92 -4.56
CA ILE A 143 10.45 -3.58 -5.08
C ILE A 143 10.66 -2.59 -3.94
N SER A 144 11.50 -1.58 -4.14
CA SER A 144 11.83 -0.54 -3.15
C SER A 144 11.28 0.85 -3.52
N GLU A 145 10.34 0.91 -4.43
CA GLU A 145 9.65 2.11 -4.88
C GLU A 145 8.16 1.79 -5.12
N GLY A 146 7.36 2.76 -5.50
CA GLY A 146 5.92 2.56 -5.72
C GLY A 146 5.39 3.47 -6.80
N ARG A 147 5.81 3.26 -8.06
CA ARG A 147 5.24 3.98 -9.21
C ARG A 147 3.84 3.47 -9.53
N TYR A 148 3.07 4.29 -10.22
CA TYR A 148 1.71 3.93 -10.64
C TYR A 148 1.68 2.59 -11.40
N HIS A 149 0.89 1.63 -10.89
CA HIS A 149 0.75 0.27 -11.44
C HIS A 149 2.09 -0.43 -11.73
N GLN A 150 3.10 -0.21 -10.88
CA GLN A 150 4.48 -0.57 -11.20
C GLN A 150 4.67 -2.04 -11.50
N VAL A 151 4.17 -2.96 -10.67
CA VAL A 151 4.36 -4.40 -10.88
C VAL A 151 3.74 -4.85 -12.20
N LYS A 152 2.51 -4.44 -12.49
CA LYS A 152 1.83 -4.75 -13.76
C LYS A 152 2.61 -4.24 -14.96
N ARG A 153 3.10 -3.00 -14.88
CA ARG A 153 3.86 -2.34 -15.96
C ARG A 153 5.25 -2.96 -16.15
N MET A 154 5.90 -3.41 -15.07
CA MET A 154 7.19 -4.11 -15.16
C MET A 154 7.05 -5.43 -15.95
N PHE A 155 6.03 -6.23 -15.64
CA PHE A 155 5.77 -7.46 -16.39
C PHE A 155 5.33 -7.20 -17.83
N ALA A 156 4.53 -6.17 -18.06
CA ALA A 156 4.19 -5.74 -19.43
C ALA A 156 5.45 -5.36 -20.25
N ALA A 157 6.42 -4.70 -19.62
CA ALA A 157 7.68 -4.31 -20.27
C ALA A 157 8.53 -5.51 -20.73
N VAL A 158 8.35 -6.69 -20.13
CA VAL A 158 9.03 -7.94 -20.53
C VAL A 158 8.09 -8.90 -21.28
N GLY A 159 6.95 -8.40 -21.78
CA GLY A 159 6.03 -9.15 -22.62
C GLY A 159 5.13 -10.15 -21.89
N ASN A 160 4.87 -9.96 -20.60
CA ASN A 160 3.97 -10.80 -19.82
C ASN A 160 2.80 -9.97 -19.25
N HIS A 161 1.80 -10.65 -18.73
CA HIS A 161 0.61 -10.04 -18.13
C HIS A 161 0.36 -10.55 -16.72
N VAL A 162 0.11 -9.63 -15.77
CA VAL A 162 -0.26 -9.96 -14.40
C VAL A 162 -1.75 -10.28 -14.34
N VAL A 163 -2.09 -11.49 -13.92
CA VAL A 163 -3.47 -11.96 -13.77
C VAL A 163 -3.99 -11.68 -12.37
N GLU A 164 -3.16 -11.95 -11.35
CA GLU A 164 -3.46 -11.68 -9.95
C GLU A 164 -2.24 -11.07 -9.26
N LEU A 165 -2.51 -10.16 -8.33
CA LEU A 165 -1.49 -9.45 -7.58
C LEU A 165 -1.89 -9.36 -6.11
N HIS A 166 -1.00 -9.82 -5.22
CA HIS A 166 -1.23 -9.83 -3.78
C HIS A 166 0.00 -9.28 -3.05
N ARG A 167 -0.17 -8.24 -2.24
CA ARG A 167 0.94 -7.72 -1.43
C ARG A 167 1.06 -8.48 -0.12
N GLU A 168 2.17 -9.19 0.04
CA GLU A 168 2.45 -10.02 1.22
C GLU A 168 3.18 -9.25 2.34
N ARG A 169 3.99 -8.25 1.99
CA ARG A 169 4.90 -7.60 2.94
C ARG A 169 5.13 -6.13 2.61
N ILE A 170 5.24 -5.31 3.65
CA ILE A 170 5.72 -3.93 3.62
C ILE A 170 6.82 -3.79 4.68
N GLY A 171 8.08 -3.59 4.27
CA GLY A 171 9.20 -3.57 5.20
C GLY A 171 9.29 -4.85 6.02
N GLY A 172 9.25 -4.75 7.35
CA GLY A 172 9.22 -5.90 8.25
C GLY A 172 7.83 -6.40 8.63
N ILE A 173 6.76 -5.81 8.08
CA ILE A 173 5.36 -6.16 8.40
C ILE A 173 4.83 -7.14 7.36
N THR A 174 4.26 -8.26 7.82
CA THR A 174 3.68 -9.34 7.01
C THR A 174 2.24 -9.62 7.41
#